data_d9e2e7cd5c442c3a3bdf0facb662aa33
#
_entry.id   d9e2e7cd5c442c3a3bdf0facb662aa33
#
_cell.length_a   1.000
_cell.length_b   1.000
_cell.length_c   1.000
_cell.angle_alpha   90.00
_cell.angle_beta   90.00
_cell.angle_gamma   90.00
#
_symmetry.space_group_name_H-M   'P 1'
#
loop_
_entity.id
_entity.type
_entity.pdbx_description
1 polymer ?
#
loop_
_entity_poly.entity_id
_entity_poly.type
_entity_poly.pdbx_seq_one_letter_code
_entity_poly.pdbx_strand_id
1 'polypeptide(L)'
;MVLYLDMCCLKRPFDDQAQPRIRIETEAVLGLLAEDASRVTFVRSVAHDLENDQNPLAWRAARVGAWLAERPLVDHEAEALRIRTAQLMASGLRGFDALHLACAEAADVDAFVTCDDRLLAAAKRLGPAVKVRVGELTAVAREVL
;
A
#
# COMPACT_ATOMS: atom_id res chain seq x y z
N MET A 1 -8.47 -2.15 -12.86
CA MET A 1 -8.30 -2.48 -11.43
C MET A 1 -7.66 -1.29 -10.73
N VAL A 2 -8.22 -0.86 -9.61
CA VAL A 2 -7.70 0.22 -8.78
C VAL A 2 -6.94 -0.39 -7.61
N LEU A 3 -5.65 -0.11 -7.50
CA LEU A 3 -4.79 -0.67 -6.46
C LEU A 3 -4.30 0.41 -5.48
N TYR A 4 -4.21 0.03 -4.23
CA TYR A 4 -3.51 0.77 -3.18
C TYR A 4 -2.22 0.02 -2.85
N LEU A 5 -1.07 0.60 -3.16
CA LEU A 5 0.23 0.00 -2.83
C LEU A 5 0.70 0.47 -1.45
N ASP A 6 0.95 -0.47 -0.56
CA ASP A 6 1.60 -0.19 0.70
C ASP A 6 3.02 0.37 0.48
N MET A 7 3.51 1.20 1.41
CA MET A 7 4.84 1.81 1.32
C MET A 7 5.96 0.79 1.20
N CYS A 8 5.83 -0.39 1.79
CA CYS A 8 6.83 -1.45 1.63
C CYS A 8 6.98 -1.86 0.16
N CYS A 9 5.89 -1.89 -0.62
CA CYS A 9 5.95 -2.18 -2.05
C CYS A 9 6.71 -1.09 -2.82
N LEU A 10 6.41 0.18 -2.54
CA LEU A 10 7.06 1.32 -3.19
C LEU A 10 8.55 1.46 -2.86
N LYS A 11 8.97 0.96 -1.71
CA LYS A 11 10.36 0.96 -1.26
C LYS A 11 11.18 -0.23 -1.79
N ARG A 12 10.54 -1.32 -2.21
CA ARG A 12 11.22 -2.56 -2.63
C ARG A 12 12.32 -2.36 -3.67
N PRO A 13 12.14 -1.52 -4.71
CA PRO A 13 13.20 -1.28 -5.69
C PRO A 13 14.48 -0.67 -5.11
N PHE A 14 14.41 -0.10 -3.91
CA PHE A 14 15.53 0.55 -3.22
C PHE A 14 16.14 -0.30 -2.10
N ASP A 15 15.57 -1.47 -1.83
CA ASP A 15 16.08 -2.42 -0.84
C ASP A 15 17.19 -3.29 -1.43
N ASP A 16 17.82 -4.15 -0.60
CA ASP A 16 18.94 -5.00 -1.01
C ASP A 16 18.52 -6.07 -2.03
N GLN A 17 18.81 -5.83 -3.29
CA GLN A 17 18.49 -6.72 -4.41
C GLN A 17 19.30 -8.03 -4.43
N ALA A 18 20.30 -8.20 -3.57
CA ALA A 18 21.00 -9.47 -3.39
C ALA A 18 20.11 -10.52 -2.71
N GLN A 19 19.08 -10.09 -1.98
CA GLN A 19 18.08 -10.99 -1.39
C GLN A 19 17.05 -11.44 -2.45
N PRO A 20 16.92 -12.75 -2.70
CA PRO A 20 16.05 -13.26 -3.78
C PRO A 20 14.58 -12.81 -3.67
N ARG A 21 14.03 -12.81 -2.47
CA ARG A 21 12.67 -12.37 -2.21
C ARG A 21 12.48 -10.89 -2.62
N ILE A 22 13.37 -10.02 -2.17
CA ILE A 22 13.33 -8.57 -2.48
C ILE A 22 13.40 -8.36 -3.99
N ARG A 23 14.26 -9.09 -4.70
CA ARG A 23 14.36 -8.99 -6.15
C ARG A 23 13.07 -9.40 -6.86
N ILE A 24 12.45 -10.52 -6.45
CA ILE A 24 11.18 -10.98 -7.01
C ILE A 24 10.05 -9.96 -6.75
N GLU A 25 9.96 -9.43 -5.54
CA GLU A 25 8.99 -8.40 -5.17
C GLU A 25 9.24 -7.08 -5.92
N THR A 26 10.50 -6.72 -6.16
CA THR A 26 10.88 -5.57 -6.98
C THR A 26 10.41 -5.73 -8.42
N GLU A 27 10.65 -6.88 -9.03
CA GLU A 27 10.17 -7.18 -10.39
C GLU A 27 8.64 -7.12 -10.46
N ALA A 28 7.96 -7.66 -9.46
CA ALA A 28 6.49 -7.62 -9.38
C ALA A 28 5.95 -6.19 -9.30
N VAL A 29 6.48 -5.35 -8.39
CA VAL A 29 6.01 -3.96 -8.28
C VAL A 29 6.34 -3.15 -9.53
N LEU A 30 7.53 -3.29 -10.09
CA LEU A 30 7.89 -2.57 -11.32
C LEU A 30 7.03 -3.00 -12.51
N GLY A 31 6.67 -4.28 -12.61
CA GLY A 31 5.71 -4.77 -13.60
C GLY A 31 4.35 -4.11 -13.45
N LEU A 32 3.81 -4.06 -12.22
CA LEU A 32 2.54 -3.39 -11.95
C LEU A 32 2.60 -1.90 -12.30
N LEU A 33 3.69 -1.20 -11.94
CA LEU A 33 3.85 0.23 -12.22
C LEU A 33 4.00 0.56 -13.70
N ALA A 34 4.47 -0.39 -14.50
CA ALA A 34 4.64 -0.27 -15.94
C ALA A 34 3.37 -0.65 -16.74
N GLU A 35 2.34 -1.19 -16.06
CA GLU A 35 1.12 -1.64 -16.72
C GLU A 35 0.30 -0.46 -17.27
N ASP A 36 -0.46 -0.72 -18.33
CA ASP A 36 -1.30 0.29 -18.95
C ASP A 36 -2.39 0.81 -17.99
N ALA A 37 -2.58 2.12 -17.94
CA ALA A 37 -3.56 2.76 -17.07
C ALA A 37 -5.03 2.33 -17.35
N SER A 38 -5.31 1.74 -18.50
CA SER A 38 -6.62 1.14 -18.77
C SER A 38 -6.85 -0.17 -18.01
N ARG A 39 -5.77 -0.83 -17.59
CA ARG A 39 -5.82 -2.09 -16.84
C ARG A 39 -5.64 -1.89 -15.34
N VAL A 40 -4.67 -1.06 -14.96
CA VAL A 40 -4.32 -0.81 -13.55
C VAL A 40 -4.16 0.68 -13.29
N THR A 41 -4.78 1.14 -12.24
CA THR A 41 -4.58 2.49 -11.70
C THR A 41 -4.22 2.42 -10.22
N PHE A 42 -3.55 3.46 -9.75
CA PHE A 42 -3.08 3.54 -8.37
C PHE A 42 -3.60 4.81 -7.71
N VAL A 43 -3.82 4.75 -6.40
CA VAL A 43 -4.23 5.91 -5.60
C VAL A 43 -3.13 6.28 -4.60
N ARG A 44 -3.13 7.55 -4.21
CA ARG A 44 -2.32 8.10 -3.14
C ARG A 44 -3.24 8.51 -1.98
N SER A 45 -2.74 8.39 -0.77
CA SER A 45 -3.46 8.83 0.43
C SER A 45 -2.59 9.70 1.32
N VAL A 46 -3.20 10.32 2.32
CA VAL A 46 -2.48 11.03 3.39
C VAL A 46 -1.52 10.10 4.14
N ALA A 47 -1.85 8.82 4.26
CA ALA A 47 -0.97 7.84 4.90
C ALA A 47 0.36 7.67 4.16
N HIS A 48 0.32 7.65 2.83
CA HIS A 48 1.55 7.62 2.01
C HIS A 48 2.44 8.82 2.29
N ASP A 49 1.85 10.01 2.29
CA ASP A 49 2.60 11.25 2.49
C ASP A 49 3.23 11.30 3.89
N LEU A 50 2.45 10.98 4.92
CA LEU A 50 2.93 10.97 6.31
C LEU A 50 4.02 9.94 6.55
N GLU A 51 3.88 8.72 6.03
CA GLU A 51 4.92 7.69 6.18
C GLU A 51 6.16 8.04 5.38
N ASN A 52 6.02 8.57 4.16
CA ASN A 52 7.15 8.97 3.34
C ASN A 52 7.95 10.12 3.94
N ASP A 53 7.30 11.03 4.66
CA ASP A 53 7.97 12.11 5.41
C ASP A 53 8.88 11.58 6.52
N GLN A 54 8.64 10.37 7.02
CA GLN A 54 9.47 9.69 8.01
C GLN A 54 10.54 8.77 7.39
N ASN A 55 10.65 8.74 6.07
CA ASN A 55 11.66 7.93 5.38
C ASN A 55 13.07 8.45 5.71
N PRO A 56 13.94 7.62 6.30
CA PRO A 56 15.27 8.06 6.74
C PRO A 56 16.24 8.37 5.59
N LEU A 57 15.93 7.90 4.37
CA LEU A 57 16.73 8.14 3.18
C LEU A 57 16.08 9.21 2.31
N ALA A 58 16.60 10.43 2.37
CA ALA A 58 16.02 11.59 1.67
C ALA A 58 15.88 11.38 0.17
N TRP A 59 16.88 10.75 -0.48
CA TRP A 59 16.83 10.46 -1.92
C TRP A 59 15.72 9.45 -2.29
N ARG A 60 15.48 8.45 -1.43
CA ARG A 60 14.39 7.48 -1.60
C ARG A 60 13.03 8.15 -1.37
N ALA A 61 12.92 8.97 -0.33
CA ALA A 61 11.71 9.75 -0.06
C ALA A 61 11.36 10.65 -1.24
N ALA A 62 12.34 11.31 -1.85
CA ALA A 62 12.13 12.16 -3.02
C ALA A 62 11.61 11.37 -4.22
N ARG A 63 12.17 10.19 -4.50
CA ARG A 63 11.73 9.34 -5.61
C ARG A 63 10.34 8.76 -5.41
N VAL A 64 10.05 8.24 -4.24
CA VAL A 64 8.72 7.74 -3.88
C VAL A 64 7.70 8.89 -3.92
N GLY A 65 8.04 10.04 -3.35
CA GLY A 65 7.19 11.23 -3.35
C GLY A 65 6.88 11.74 -4.76
N ALA A 66 7.85 11.74 -5.67
CA ALA A 66 7.65 12.12 -7.06
C ALA A 66 6.65 11.20 -7.77
N TRP A 67 6.76 9.89 -7.57
CA TRP A 67 5.79 8.94 -8.12
C TRP A 67 4.39 9.14 -7.52
N LEU A 68 4.29 9.31 -6.21
CA LEU A 68 3.01 9.53 -5.52
C LEU A 68 2.33 10.82 -5.99
N ALA A 69 3.10 11.88 -6.24
CA ALA A 69 2.56 13.18 -6.64
C ALA A 69 1.78 13.13 -7.97
N GLU A 70 2.05 12.14 -8.81
CA GLU A 70 1.34 11.93 -10.07
C GLU A 70 0.04 11.11 -9.92
N ARG A 71 -0.27 10.65 -8.73
CA ARG A 71 -1.44 9.79 -8.46
C ARG A 71 -2.58 10.59 -7.84
N PRO A 72 -3.84 10.25 -8.13
CA PRO A 72 -4.97 10.90 -7.51
C PRO A 72 -4.96 10.69 -5.99
N LEU A 73 -5.08 11.79 -5.25
CA LEU A 73 -5.23 11.75 -3.80
C LEU A 73 -6.62 11.22 -3.43
N VAL A 74 -6.65 10.26 -2.52
CA VAL A 74 -7.91 9.75 -1.97
C VAL A 74 -8.64 10.87 -1.24
N ASP A 75 -9.87 11.15 -1.66
CA ASP A 75 -10.78 12.02 -0.93
C ASP A 75 -11.44 11.26 0.21
N HIS A 76 -11.39 11.81 1.42
CA HIS A 76 -11.98 11.20 2.61
C HIS A 76 -12.38 12.28 3.62
N GLU A 77 -13.38 11.97 4.42
CA GLU A 77 -13.76 12.80 5.55
C GLU A 77 -12.84 12.49 6.74
N ALA A 78 -12.19 13.54 7.28
CA ALA A 78 -11.10 13.38 8.25
C ALA A 78 -11.53 12.67 9.53
N GLU A 79 -12.73 12.98 10.05
CA GLU A 79 -13.23 12.37 11.29
C GLU A 79 -13.60 10.90 11.08
N ALA A 80 -14.22 10.54 9.96
CA ALA A 80 -14.52 9.16 9.62
C ALA A 80 -13.24 8.34 9.48
N LEU A 81 -12.21 8.89 8.85
CA LEU A 81 -10.90 8.26 8.73
C LEU A 81 -10.26 8.03 10.11
N ARG A 82 -10.30 9.04 10.98
CA ARG A 82 -9.78 8.96 12.34
C ARG A 82 -10.46 7.83 13.14
N ILE A 83 -11.78 7.78 13.09
CA ILE A 83 -12.58 6.76 13.78
C ILE A 83 -12.24 5.37 13.26
N ARG A 84 -12.19 5.20 11.94
CA ARG A 84 -11.88 3.91 11.33
C ARG A 84 -10.47 3.44 11.65
N THR A 85 -9.49 4.33 11.60
CA THR A 85 -8.10 4.04 11.98
C THR A 85 -8.02 3.57 13.43
N ALA A 86 -8.71 4.25 14.35
CA ALA A 86 -8.77 3.87 15.77
C ALA A 86 -9.38 2.48 15.97
N GLN A 87 -10.45 2.14 15.23
CA GLN A 87 -11.07 0.81 15.27
C GLN A 87 -10.09 -0.29 14.83
N LEU A 88 -9.35 -0.06 13.73
CA LEU A 88 -8.36 -1.00 13.22
C LEU A 88 -7.17 -1.15 14.19
N MET A 89 -6.72 -0.06 14.81
CA MET A 89 -5.70 -0.11 15.86
C MET A 89 -6.17 -0.92 17.08
N ALA A 90 -7.40 -0.73 17.51
CA ALA A 90 -8.00 -1.50 18.61
C ALA A 90 -8.08 -3.00 18.28
N SER A 91 -8.14 -3.36 17.00
CA SER A 91 -8.09 -4.74 16.51
C SER A 91 -6.67 -5.33 16.44
N GLY A 92 -5.65 -4.56 16.80
CA GLY A 92 -4.26 -5.00 16.89
C GLY A 92 -3.35 -4.58 15.75
N LEU A 93 -3.83 -3.76 14.79
CA LEU A 93 -2.99 -3.22 13.73
C LEU A 93 -2.12 -2.06 14.24
N ARG A 94 -0.92 -1.90 13.67
CA ARG A 94 -0.03 -0.77 13.94
C ARG A 94 -0.61 0.52 13.35
N GLY A 95 -0.18 1.68 13.86
CA GLY A 95 -0.72 2.98 13.47
C GLY A 95 -0.71 3.24 11.97
N PHE A 96 0.43 3.08 11.29
CA PHE A 96 0.48 3.29 9.84
C PHE A 96 -0.28 2.21 9.07
N ASP A 97 -0.20 0.95 9.47
CA ASP A 97 -0.96 -0.14 8.83
C ASP A 97 -2.47 0.12 8.91
N ALA A 98 -2.94 0.52 10.09
CA ALA A 98 -4.34 0.88 10.32
C ALA A 98 -4.76 2.09 9.47
N LEU A 99 -3.94 3.12 9.42
CA LEU A 99 -4.21 4.32 8.62
C LEU A 99 -4.23 4.02 7.12
N HIS A 100 -3.27 3.26 6.61
CA HIS A 100 -3.25 2.84 5.21
C HIS A 100 -4.48 2.02 4.84
N LEU A 101 -4.86 1.04 5.65
CA LEU A 101 -6.06 0.24 5.41
C LEU A 101 -7.33 1.10 5.43
N ALA A 102 -7.46 2.00 6.40
CA ALA A 102 -8.60 2.92 6.46
C ALA A 102 -8.67 3.82 5.22
N CYS A 103 -7.55 4.32 4.73
CA CYS A 103 -7.49 5.08 3.48
C CYS A 103 -7.87 4.24 2.25
N ALA A 104 -7.40 3.00 2.18
CA ALA A 104 -7.74 2.09 1.08
C ALA A 104 -9.24 1.74 1.07
N GLU A 105 -9.82 1.50 2.25
CA GLU A 105 -11.27 1.30 2.39
C GLU A 105 -12.07 2.54 1.95
N ALA A 106 -11.63 3.73 2.36
CA ALA A 106 -12.27 4.99 1.98
C ALA A 106 -12.20 5.27 0.48
N ALA A 107 -11.15 4.79 -0.19
CA ALA A 107 -10.97 4.90 -1.63
C ALA A 107 -11.72 3.86 -2.44
N ASP A 108 -12.32 2.87 -1.79
CA ASP A 108 -13.03 1.75 -2.43
C ASP A 108 -12.18 1.07 -3.52
N VAL A 109 -10.91 0.80 -3.20
CA VAL A 109 -10.00 0.16 -4.14
C VAL A 109 -10.27 -1.34 -4.28
N ASP A 110 -9.92 -1.91 -5.42
CA ASP A 110 -10.08 -3.35 -5.67
C ASP A 110 -9.17 -4.21 -4.79
N ALA A 111 -7.97 -3.72 -4.47
CA ALA A 111 -7.06 -4.38 -3.54
C ALA A 111 -6.07 -3.41 -2.88
N PHE A 112 -5.81 -3.66 -1.61
CA PHE A 112 -4.65 -3.19 -0.87
C PHE A 112 -3.52 -4.21 -1.03
N VAL A 113 -2.39 -3.78 -1.57
CA VAL A 113 -1.26 -4.65 -1.92
C VAL A 113 -0.09 -4.41 -0.97
N THR A 114 0.40 -5.45 -0.34
CA THR A 114 1.53 -5.37 0.59
C THR A 114 2.52 -6.52 0.40
N CYS A 115 3.75 -6.33 0.85
CA CYS A 115 4.77 -7.36 1.00
C CYS A 115 5.12 -7.62 2.49
N ASP A 116 4.34 -7.05 3.41
CA ASP A 116 4.51 -7.25 4.84
C ASP A 116 3.74 -8.48 5.33
N ASP A 117 4.47 -9.55 5.66
CA ASP A 117 3.89 -10.80 6.15
C ASP A 117 3.06 -10.65 7.42
N ARG A 118 3.42 -9.69 8.28
CA ARG A 118 2.70 -9.41 9.54
C ARG A 118 1.35 -8.78 9.26
N LEU A 119 1.30 -7.84 8.32
CA LEU A 119 0.05 -7.22 7.90
C LEU A 119 -0.84 -8.21 7.16
N LEU A 120 -0.29 -9.03 6.28
CA LEU A 120 -1.03 -10.12 5.62
C LEU A 120 -1.66 -11.09 6.63
N ALA A 121 -0.88 -11.53 7.62
CA ALA A 121 -1.38 -12.42 8.69
C ALA A 121 -2.47 -11.75 9.53
N ALA A 122 -2.29 -10.47 9.90
CA ALA A 122 -3.28 -9.71 10.66
C ALA A 122 -4.58 -9.53 9.87
N ALA A 123 -4.51 -9.18 8.59
CA ALA A 123 -5.68 -9.03 7.72
C ALA A 123 -6.44 -10.35 7.58
N LYS A 124 -5.72 -11.47 7.42
CA LYS A 124 -6.33 -12.81 7.37
C LYS A 124 -7.05 -13.16 8.66
N ARG A 125 -6.44 -12.87 9.82
CA ARG A 125 -7.04 -13.10 11.14
C ARG A 125 -8.31 -12.27 11.34
N LEU A 126 -8.29 -11.01 10.93
CA LEU A 126 -9.43 -10.09 11.08
C LEU A 126 -10.57 -10.41 10.10
N GLY A 127 -10.25 -11.05 8.97
CA GLY A 127 -11.24 -11.46 7.99
C GLY A 127 -12.13 -10.31 7.53
N PRO A 128 -13.47 -10.46 7.60
CA PRO A 128 -14.42 -9.45 7.09
C PRO A 128 -14.44 -8.15 7.90
N ALA A 129 -13.76 -8.07 9.04
CA ALA A 129 -13.56 -6.82 9.77
C ALA A 129 -12.68 -5.82 8.99
N VAL A 130 -11.81 -6.31 8.10
CA VAL A 130 -11.10 -5.51 7.10
C VAL A 130 -11.97 -5.47 5.84
N LYS A 131 -12.37 -4.27 5.41
CA LYS A 131 -13.39 -4.06 4.36
C LYS A 131 -12.80 -3.96 2.95
N VAL A 132 -11.49 -4.10 2.81
CA VAL A 132 -10.80 -4.13 1.53
C VAL A 132 -10.06 -5.45 1.37
N ARG A 133 -9.98 -5.96 0.14
CA ARG A 133 -9.15 -7.12 -0.15
C ARG A 133 -7.68 -6.77 0.12
N VAL A 134 -7.00 -7.55 0.97
CA VAL A 134 -5.56 -7.43 1.20
C VAL A 134 -4.86 -8.54 0.43
N GLY A 135 -3.98 -8.16 -0.48
CA GLY A 135 -3.26 -9.08 -1.35
C GLY A 135 -1.74 -9.00 -1.18
N GLU A 136 -1.09 -10.16 -1.28
CA GLU A 136 0.37 -10.23 -1.34
C GLU A 136 0.83 -9.74 -2.72
N LEU A 137 1.92 -8.95 -2.74
CA LEU A 137 2.40 -8.25 -3.94
C LEU A 137 2.60 -9.18 -5.15
N THR A 138 3.30 -10.31 -4.98
CA THR A 138 3.57 -11.21 -6.11
C THR A 138 2.33 -11.95 -6.58
N ALA A 139 1.39 -12.22 -5.67
CA ALA A 139 0.13 -12.86 -6.02
C ALA A 139 -0.75 -11.92 -6.85
N VAL A 140 -0.88 -10.66 -6.42
CA VAL A 140 -1.64 -9.64 -7.17
C VAL A 140 -0.99 -9.36 -8.52
N ALA A 141 0.34 -9.26 -8.58
CA ALA A 141 1.05 -9.08 -9.84
C ALA A 141 0.75 -10.20 -10.85
N ARG A 142 0.71 -11.46 -10.42
CA ARG A 142 0.36 -12.59 -11.29
C ARG A 142 -1.09 -12.57 -11.80
N GLU A 143 -2.00 -11.95 -11.06
CA GLU A 143 -3.39 -11.79 -11.51
C GLU A 143 -3.52 -10.74 -12.60
N VAL A 144 -2.65 -9.73 -12.57
CA VAL A 144 -2.72 -8.54 -13.40
C VAL A 144 -1.88 -8.67 -14.66
N LEU A 145 -0.66 -9.20 -14.53
CA LEU A 145 0.34 -9.29 -15.60
C LEU A 145 0.19 -10.57 -16.42
#